data_8b88f2cf8ad4ffb9a66de80b41d7a638
#
_entry.id   8b88f2cf8ad4ffb9a66de80b41d7a638
#
_cell.length_a   1.000
_cell.length_b   1.000
_cell.length_c   1.000
_cell.angle_alpha   90.00
_cell.angle_beta   90.00
_cell.angle_gamma   90.00
#
_symmetry.space_group_name_H-M   'P 1'
#
loop_
_entity.id
_entity.type
_entity.pdbx_description
1 polymer ?
#
loop_
_entity_poly.entity_id
_entity_poly.type
_entity_poly.pdbx_seq_one_letter_code
_entity_poly.pdbx_strand_id
1 'polypeptide(L)'
;VAVAGGHNLIMIGPPGSGKSMIAKRIPGIMPSPTLEEFLDILRIHSAAGQTMNGGLRFLQRPARAPHHTISDVGRLGGGTIPGPGEISLAHHGVLFLDELPEFKRSALEVLRQPLEDGHVSISRSAGKITLPCHFMLVAAMNPCPCGYLGDPKHECRCAPAQIQRYRARISGPLLDRIDLHIEAPALSI
;
A
#
# COMPACT_ATOMS: atom_id res chain seq x y z
N VAL A 1 15.44 -3.97 -8.65
CA VAL A 1 15.69 -4.77 -7.43
C VAL A 1 14.37 -4.97 -6.70
N ALA A 2 13.70 -3.93 -6.16
CA ALA A 2 12.49 -4.08 -5.36
C ALA A 2 11.42 -4.97 -6.00
N VAL A 3 11.07 -4.71 -7.25
CA VAL A 3 10.04 -5.43 -7.99
C VAL A 3 10.43 -6.89 -8.28
N ALA A 4 11.69 -7.11 -8.63
CA ALA A 4 12.18 -8.46 -8.93
C ALA A 4 12.26 -9.36 -7.69
N GLY A 5 12.50 -8.76 -6.52
CA GLY A 5 12.56 -9.47 -5.24
C GLY A 5 11.26 -9.48 -4.44
N GLY A 6 10.21 -8.77 -4.90
CA GLY A 6 8.96 -8.60 -4.15
C GLY A 6 9.12 -7.81 -2.86
N HIS A 7 10.16 -6.95 -2.77
CA HIS A 7 10.46 -6.18 -1.56
C HIS A 7 9.52 -5.01 -1.34
N ASN A 8 9.10 -4.83 -0.11
CA ASN A 8 8.33 -3.67 0.32
C ASN A 8 9.17 -2.39 0.23
N LEU A 9 8.56 -1.31 -0.23
CA LEU A 9 9.25 -0.08 -0.61
C LEU A 9 8.56 1.16 -0.04
N ILE A 10 9.33 2.09 0.52
CA ILE A 10 8.86 3.44 0.82
C ILE A 10 9.69 4.48 0.05
N MET A 11 9.01 5.41 -0.60
CA MET A 11 9.60 6.55 -1.29
C MET A 11 9.36 7.82 -0.49
N ILE A 12 10.43 8.53 -0.15
CA ILE A 12 10.40 9.77 0.63
C ILE A 12 10.93 10.90 -0.25
N GLY A 13 10.15 11.97 -0.40
CA GLY A 13 10.59 13.12 -1.22
C GLY A 13 9.57 14.23 -1.27
N PRO A 14 9.93 15.41 -1.80
CA PRO A 14 9.04 16.56 -1.87
C PRO A 14 7.85 16.32 -2.81
N PRO A 15 6.81 17.16 -2.74
CA PRO A 15 5.74 17.15 -3.72
C PRO A 15 6.29 17.29 -5.15
N GLY A 16 5.70 16.59 -6.12
CA GLY A 16 6.13 16.66 -7.51
C GLY A 16 7.37 15.83 -7.88
N SER A 17 8.01 15.11 -6.93
CA SER A 17 9.17 14.25 -7.23
C SER A 17 8.84 12.94 -7.99
N GLY A 18 7.60 12.74 -8.42
CA GLY A 18 7.21 11.60 -9.26
C GLY A 18 6.88 10.30 -8.51
N LYS A 19 6.85 10.29 -7.17
CA LYS A 19 6.60 9.08 -6.35
C LYS A 19 5.35 8.31 -6.77
N SER A 20 4.21 8.98 -6.86
CA SER A 20 2.93 8.36 -7.25
C SER A 20 2.93 7.87 -8.70
N MET A 21 3.67 8.55 -9.59
CA MET A 21 3.84 8.13 -10.98
C MET A 21 4.65 6.83 -11.06
N ILE A 22 5.74 6.74 -10.30
CA ILE A 22 6.59 5.53 -10.23
C ILE A 22 5.76 4.37 -9.67
N ALA A 23 5.07 4.58 -8.54
CA ALA A 23 4.24 3.56 -7.89
C ALA A 23 3.20 2.95 -8.86
N LYS A 24 2.50 3.78 -9.64
CA LYS A 24 1.50 3.34 -10.62
C LYS A 24 2.08 2.51 -11.78
N ARG A 25 3.39 2.55 -12.01
CA ARG A 25 4.05 1.78 -13.07
C ARG A 25 4.62 0.44 -12.59
N ILE A 26 4.77 0.26 -11.28
CA ILE A 26 5.31 -0.97 -10.69
C ILE A 26 4.55 -2.22 -11.14
N PRO A 27 3.21 -2.27 -11.14
CA PRO A 27 2.49 -3.46 -11.58
C PRO A 27 2.80 -3.88 -13.02
N GLY A 28 3.11 -2.91 -13.89
CA GLY A 28 3.45 -3.16 -15.30
C GLY A 28 4.84 -3.74 -15.54
N ILE A 29 5.72 -3.72 -14.55
CA ILE A 29 7.07 -4.30 -14.63
C ILE A 29 7.25 -5.54 -13.74
N MET A 30 6.20 -5.94 -13.02
CA MET A 30 6.18 -7.20 -12.27
C MET A 30 6.09 -8.39 -13.25
N PRO A 31 6.67 -9.55 -12.90
CA PRO A 31 6.45 -10.78 -13.65
C PRO A 31 4.95 -11.10 -13.74
N SER A 32 4.51 -11.63 -14.86
CA SER A 32 3.13 -12.11 -15.00
C SER A 32 2.80 -13.13 -13.92
N PRO A 33 1.57 -13.17 -13.40
CA PRO A 33 1.18 -14.18 -12.43
C PRO A 33 1.23 -15.57 -13.06
N THR A 34 1.59 -16.57 -12.27
CA THR A 34 1.41 -17.98 -12.65
C THR A 34 -0.08 -18.32 -12.75
N LEU A 35 -0.42 -19.46 -13.31
CA LEU A 35 -1.82 -19.91 -13.38
C LEU A 35 -2.43 -20.05 -11.97
N GLU A 36 -1.67 -20.58 -11.02
CA GLU A 36 -2.11 -20.77 -9.64
C GLU A 36 -2.37 -19.41 -8.95
N GLU A 37 -1.41 -18.48 -9.02
CA GLU A 37 -1.59 -17.12 -8.50
C GLU A 37 -2.80 -16.42 -9.14
N PHE A 38 -2.99 -16.61 -10.44
CA PHE A 38 -4.12 -16.01 -11.15
C PHE A 38 -5.47 -16.58 -10.69
N LEU A 39 -5.57 -17.89 -10.45
CA LEU A 39 -6.78 -18.51 -9.91
C LEU A 39 -7.08 -17.99 -8.49
N ASP A 40 -6.08 -17.77 -7.66
CA ASP A 40 -6.26 -17.21 -6.32
C ASP A 40 -6.74 -15.75 -6.38
N ILE A 41 -6.15 -14.94 -7.28
CA ILE A 41 -6.64 -13.58 -7.56
C ILE A 41 -8.12 -13.62 -7.94
N LEU A 42 -8.51 -14.49 -8.87
CA LEU A 42 -9.89 -14.63 -9.33
C LEU A 42 -10.85 -15.00 -8.19
N ARG A 43 -10.48 -15.95 -7.34
CA ARG A 43 -11.29 -16.38 -6.19
C ARG A 43 -11.59 -15.22 -5.26
N ILE A 44 -10.56 -14.41 -4.92
CA ILE A 44 -10.69 -13.25 -4.02
C ILE A 44 -11.57 -12.17 -4.66
N HIS A 45 -11.32 -11.82 -5.93
CA HIS A 45 -12.09 -10.80 -6.64
C HIS A 45 -13.53 -11.21 -6.85
N SER A 46 -13.80 -12.48 -7.16
CA SER A 46 -15.15 -13.04 -7.25
C SER A 46 -15.88 -12.99 -5.91
N ALA A 47 -15.21 -13.34 -4.81
CA ALA A 47 -15.78 -13.25 -3.47
C ALA A 47 -16.09 -11.80 -3.05
N ALA A 48 -15.41 -10.81 -3.63
CA ALA A 48 -15.72 -9.39 -3.47
C ALA A 48 -16.84 -8.88 -4.39
N GLY A 49 -17.45 -9.74 -5.22
CA GLY A 49 -18.44 -9.34 -6.22
C GLY A 49 -17.85 -8.52 -7.38
N GLN A 50 -16.54 -8.47 -7.48
CA GLN A 50 -15.86 -7.79 -8.59
C GLN A 50 -15.69 -8.79 -9.75
N THR A 51 -16.70 -8.88 -10.60
CA THR A 51 -16.56 -9.61 -11.87
C THR A 51 -15.58 -8.84 -12.74
N MET A 52 -14.57 -9.53 -13.26
CA MET A 52 -13.65 -8.95 -14.24
C MET A 52 -14.42 -8.75 -15.56
N ASN A 53 -15.17 -7.67 -15.67
CA ASN A 53 -15.84 -7.26 -16.89
C ASN A 53 -14.77 -6.86 -17.93
N GLY A 54 -14.67 -7.62 -19.00
CA GLY A 54 -13.86 -7.26 -20.16
C GLY A 54 -12.64 -8.11 -20.42
N GLY A 55 -12.79 -9.43 -20.39
CA GLY A 55 -11.74 -10.36 -20.79
C GLY A 55 -10.58 -10.36 -19.79
N LEU A 56 -10.34 -11.50 -19.25
CA LEU A 56 -9.22 -11.82 -18.37
C LEU A 56 -7.95 -11.17 -18.89
N ARG A 57 -7.55 -10.07 -18.30
CA ARG A 57 -6.17 -9.58 -18.47
C ARG A 57 -5.26 -10.49 -17.65
N PHE A 58 -5.09 -11.69 -18.15
CA PHE A 58 -4.28 -12.77 -17.60
C PHE A 58 -2.83 -12.37 -17.27
N LEU A 59 -2.41 -11.19 -17.71
CA LEU A 59 -1.02 -10.76 -17.66
C LEU A 59 -0.74 -9.65 -16.65
N GLN A 60 -1.72 -9.18 -15.90
CA GLN A 60 -1.51 -8.06 -14.97
C GLN A 60 -1.82 -8.46 -13.53
N ARG A 61 -0.88 -8.17 -12.65
CA ARG A 61 -1.08 -8.30 -11.20
C ARG A 61 -2.01 -7.21 -10.69
N PRO A 62 -2.84 -7.47 -9.67
CA PRO A 62 -3.71 -6.46 -9.06
C PRO A 62 -2.92 -5.26 -8.55
N ALA A 63 -3.45 -4.07 -8.75
CA ALA A 63 -2.92 -2.85 -8.16
C ALA A 63 -4.03 -2.13 -7.40
N ARG A 64 -3.85 -1.97 -6.09
CA ARG A 64 -4.80 -1.29 -5.21
C ARG A 64 -4.15 -0.04 -4.64
N ALA A 65 -4.86 1.07 -4.68
CA ALA A 65 -4.38 2.35 -4.19
C ALA A 65 -5.47 3.04 -3.36
N PRO A 66 -5.78 2.52 -2.16
CA PRO A 66 -6.80 3.10 -1.32
C PRO A 66 -6.40 4.50 -0.86
N HIS A 67 -7.36 5.42 -0.87
CA HIS A 67 -7.16 6.75 -0.32
C HIS A 67 -7.08 6.72 1.21
N HIS A 68 -6.34 7.64 1.83
CA HIS A 68 -6.18 7.69 3.30
C HIS A 68 -7.51 7.91 4.06
N THR A 69 -8.55 8.43 3.39
CA THR A 69 -9.90 8.60 3.97
C THR A 69 -10.74 7.32 4.02
N ILE A 70 -10.29 6.22 3.37
CA ILE A 70 -11.03 4.96 3.38
C ILE A 70 -11.17 4.45 4.81
N SER A 71 -12.33 3.90 5.16
CA SER A 71 -12.59 3.33 6.48
C SER A 71 -11.75 2.05 6.72
N ASP A 72 -11.56 1.68 8.00
CA ASP A 72 -10.88 0.42 8.36
C ASP A 72 -11.62 -0.81 7.77
N VAL A 73 -12.95 -0.73 7.67
CA VAL A 73 -13.78 -1.74 7.00
C VAL A 73 -13.45 -1.85 5.51
N GLY A 74 -13.27 -0.73 4.81
CA GLY A 74 -12.90 -0.74 3.39
C GLY A 74 -11.51 -1.34 3.13
N ARG A 75 -10.56 -1.17 4.07
CA ARG A 75 -9.19 -1.72 3.93
C ARG A 75 -9.14 -3.21 4.22
N LEU A 76 -9.67 -3.61 5.37
CA LEU A 76 -9.68 -5.01 5.79
C LEU A 76 -10.72 -5.83 5.05
N GLY A 77 -11.78 -5.19 4.64
CA GLY A 77 -12.97 -5.85 4.15
C GLY A 77 -14.02 -6.05 5.24
N GLY A 78 -15.21 -6.31 4.81
CA GLY A 78 -16.38 -6.52 5.65
C GLY A 78 -17.45 -5.46 5.43
N GLY A 79 -18.56 -5.71 5.93
CA GLY A 79 -19.80 -5.00 6.11
C GLY A 79 -20.51 -5.77 7.18
N THR A 80 -21.79 -6.00 7.06
CA THR A 80 -22.54 -6.94 7.91
C THR A 80 -22.04 -8.38 7.69
N ILE A 81 -21.69 -8.73 6.45
CA ILE A 81 -21.09 -10.00 6.05
C ILE A 81 -19.60 -9.78 5.81
N PRO A 82 -18.69 -10.58 6.45
CA PRO A 82 -17.26 -10.45 6.21
C PRO A 82 -16.90 -10.80 4.75
N GLY A 83 -16.14 -9.92 4.11
CA GLY A 83 -15.70 -10.09 2.71
C GLY A 83 -14.37 -9.41 2.45
N PRO A 84 -13.74 -9.65 1.27
CA PRO A 84 -12.44 -9.08 0.91
C PRO A 84 -12.45 -7.55 0.89
N GLY A 85 -11.38 -6.93 1.44
CA GLY A 85 -11.11 -5.50 1.34
C GLY A 85 -9.89 -5.21 0.47
N GLU A 86 -9.44 -3.96 0.44
CA GLU A 86 -8.34 -3.49 -0.40
C GLU A 86 -7.04 -4.31 -0.19
N ILE A 87 -6.77 -4.75 1.04
CA ILE A 87 -5.61 -5.58 1.38
C ILE A 87 -5.70 -6.95 0.69
N SER A 88 -6.85 -7.64 0.81
CA SER A 88 -7.07 -8.92 0.16
C SER A 88 -7.11 -8.80 -1.38
N LEU A 89 -7.73 -7.72 -1.89
CA LEU A 89 -7.79 -7.44 -3.33
C LEU A 89 -6.43 -7.13 -3.96
N ALA A 90 -5.41 -6.79 -3.15
CA ALA A 90 -4.04 -6.62 -3.60
C ALA A 90 -3.25 -7.95 -3.68
N HIS A 91 -3.87 -9.10 -3.35
CA HIS A 91 -3.20 -10.40 -3.32
C HIS A 91 -2.47 -10.72 -4.63
N HIS A 92 -1.23 -11.18 -4.55
CA HIS A 92 -0.28 -11.37 -5.65
C HIS A 92 -0.01 -10.14 -6.51
N GLY A 93 -0.25 -8.94 -5.96
CA GLY A 93 -0.08 -7.67 -6.64
C GLY A 93 0.59 -6.60 -5.79
N VAL A 94 0.14 -5.36 -5.96
CA VAL A 94 0.70 -4.18 -5.30
C VAL A 94 -0.36 -3.47 -4.48
N LEU A 95 -0.06 -3.16 -3.23
CA LEU A 95 -0.80 -2.22 -2.41
C LEU A 95 -0.01 -0.91 -2.34
N PHE A 96 -0.52 0.15 -2.96
CA PHE A 96 0.09 1.47 -2.93
C PHE A 96 -0.60 2.38 -1.91
N LEU A 97 0.17 2.92 -0.98
CA LEU A 97 -0.29 3.87 0.03
C LEU A 97 0.42 5.21 -0.18
N ASP A 98 -0.29 6.16 -0.78
CA ASP A 98 0.21 7.52 -0.92
C ASP A 98 -0.05 8.32 0.36
N GLU A 99 0.81 9.30 0.66
CA GLU A 99 0.72 10.11 1.87
C GLU A 99 0.62 9.26 3.15
N LEU A 100 1.49 8.26 3.29
CA LEU A 100 1.45 7.26 4.35
C LEU A 100 1.17 7.83 5.76
N PRO A 101 1.78 8.96 6.22
CA PRO A 101 1.50 9.52 7.53
C PRO A 101 0.09 10.12 7.69
N GLU A 102 -0.68 10.31 6.60
CA GLU A 102 -2.05 10.83 6.69
C GLU A 102 -3.09 9.74 6.98
N PHE A 103 -2.70 8.48 6.85
CA PHE A 103 -3.55 7.37 7.30
C PHE A 103 -3.69 7.36 8.82
N LYS A 104 -4.86 6.97 9.30
CA LYS A 104 -5.06 6.72 10.74
C LYS A 104 -4.09 5.65 11.24
N ARG A 105 -3.51 5.84 12.41
CA ARG A 105 -2.57 4.90 13.00
C ARG A 105 -3.16 3.49 13.11
N SER A 106 -4.43 3.37 13.55
CA SER A 106 -5.14 2.09 13.61
C SER A 106 -5.14 1.36 12.27
N ALA A 107 -5.31 2.10 11.19
CA ALA A 107 -5.34 1.58 9.84
C ALA A 107 -3.98 1.09 9.32
N LEU A 108 -2.89 1.73 9.76
CA LEU A 108 -1.53 1.30 9.45
C LEU A 108 -1.13 0.06 10.27
N GLU A 109 -1.53 -0.02 11.54
CA GLU A 109 -1.25 -1.18 12.40
C GLU A 109 -1.89 -2.47 11.87
N VAL A 110 -3.02 -2.35 11.18
CA VAL A 110 -3.69 -3.49 10.54
C VAL A 110 -2.85 -4.16 9.45
N LEU A 111 -1.93 -3.43 8.81
CA LEU A 111 -1.03 -3.96 7.78
C LEU A 111 0.05 -4.89 8.34
N ARG A 112 0.31 -4.85 9.65
CA ARG A 112 1.40 -5.64 10.24
C ARG A 112 1.18 -7.13 10.06
N GLN A 113 -0.02 -7.63 10.41
CA GLN A 113 -0.33 -9.05 10.26
C GLN A 113 -0.23 -9.52 8.79
N PRO A 114 -0.86 -8.86 7.82
CA PRO A 114 -0.69 -9.18 6.40
C PRO A 114 0.76 -9.25 5.93
N LEU A 115 1.57 -8.29 6.35
CA LEU A 115 2.99 -8.22 5.94
C LEU A 115 3.86 -9.30 6.61
N GLU A 116 3.47 -9.79 7.79
CA GLU A 116 4.17 -10.86 8.51
C GLU A 116 3.70 -12.24 8.07
N ASP A 117 2.39 -12.45 8.06
CA ASP A 117 1.77 -13.78 7.97
C ASP A 117 1.22 -14.10 6.57
N GLY A 118 1.11 -13.10 5.70
CA GLY A 118 0.52 -13.26 4.37
C GLY A 118 -0.98 -13.55 4.36
N HIS A 119 -1.68 -13.26 5.45
CA HIS A 119 -3.12 -13.42 5.54
C HIS A 119 -3.77 -12.35 6.43
N VAL A 120 -5.05 -12.12 6.23
CA VAL A 120 -5.86 -11.23 7.06
C VAL A 120 -7.07 -11.96 7.61
N SER A 121 -7.33 -11.80 8.90
CA SER A 121 -8.50 -12.35 9.58
C SER A 121 -9.52 -11.26 9.85
N ILE A 122 -10.74 -11.45 9.34
CA ILE A 122 -11.84 -10.51 9.46
C ILE A 122 -12.91 -11.17 10.33
N SER A 123 -13.19 -10.59 11.51
CA SER A 123 -14.27 -11.03 12.40
C SER A 123 -15.38 -10.00 12.39
N ARG A 124 -16.63 -10.46 12.21
CA ARG A 124 -17.86 -9.67 12.23
C ARG A 124 -18.95 -10.44 12.95
N SER A 125 -20.07 -9.79 13.24
CA SER A 125 -21.23 -10.45 13.88
C SER A 125 -21.73 -11.68 13.10
N ALA A 126 -21.64 -11.67 11.77
CA ALA A 126 -22.06 -12.75 10.90
C ALA A 126 -21.01 -13.88 10.74
N GLY A 127 -19.81 -13.74 11.32
CA GLY A 127 -18.79 -14.80 11.27
C GLY A 127 -17.35 -14.29 11.22
N LYS A 128 -16.43 -15.25 11.02
CA LYS A 128 -15.00 -15.01 10.84
C LYS A 128 -14.55 -15.63 9.53
N ILE A 129 -13.76 -14.87 8.76
CA ILE A 129 -13.10 -15.34 7.54
C ILE A 129 -11.62 -14.99 7.59
N THR A 130 -10.78 -15.88 7.08
CA THR A 130 -9.35 -15.62 6.86
C THR A 130 -9.08 -15.67 5.36
N LEU A 131 -8.47 -14.62 4.84
CA LEU A 131 -8.18 -14.45 3.42
C LEU A 131 -6.67 -14.31 3.21
N PRO A 132 -6.10 -14.92 2.17
CA PRO A 132 -4.70 -14.70 1.81
C PRO A 132 -4.50 -13.27 1.31
N CYS A 133 -3.31 -12.69 1.56
CA CYS A 133 -2.99 -11.33 1.16
C CYS A 133 -1.48 -11.11 1.00
N HIS A 134 -0.82 -11.95 0.21
CA HIS A 134 0.56 -11.73 -0.20
C HIS A 134 0.62 -10.61 -1.23
N PHE A 135 1.20 -9.48 -0.90
CA PHE A 135 1.31 -8.32 -1.78
C PHE A 135 2.64 -7.60 -1.55
N MET A 136 3.09 -6.87 -2.55
CA MET A 136 4.18 -5.90 -2.40
C MET A 136 3.60 -4.58 -1.89
N LEU A 137 4.05 -4.13 -0.72
CA LEU A 137 3.71 -2.80 -0.21
C LEU A 137 4.59 -1.75 -0.89
N VAL A 138 3.96 -0.78 -1.51
CA VAL A 138 4.61 0.44 -2.01
C VAL A 138 4.01 1.61 -1.26
N ALA A 139 4.84 2.37 -0.55
CA ALA A 139 4.40 3.54 0.19
C ALA A 139 5.08 4.81 -0.35
N ALA A 140 4.41 5.93 -0.22
CA ALA A 140 5.00 7.24 -0.49
C ALA A 140 4.69 8.21 0.65
N MET A 141 5.65 9.07 0.97
CA MET A 141 5.45 10.13 1.94
C MET A 141 6.31 11.35 1.62
N ASN A 142 5.92 12.49 2.16
CA ASN A 142 6.76 13.67 2.16
C ASN A 142 7.77 13.63 3.32
N PRO A 143 8.90 14.33 3.25
CA PRO A 143 9.93 14.30 4.30
C PRO A 143 9.50 15.02 5.59
N CYS A 144 8.49 15.91 5.50
CA CYS A 144 7.92 16.69 6.60
C CYS A 144 6.49 17.16 6.25
N PRO A 145 5.73 17.78 7.18
CA PRO A 145 4.38 18.24 6.92
C PRO A 145 4.25 19.25 5.75
N CYS A 146 5.20 20.17 5.58
CA CYS A 146 5.18 21.09 4.44
C CYS A 146 5.73 20.47 3.14
N GLY A 147 6.41 19.33 3.22
CA GLY A 147 6.95 18.60 2.08
C GLY A 147 8.36 19.03 1.63
N TYR A 148 8.92 20.13 2.15
CA TYR A 148 10.13 20.75 1.59
C TYR A 148 11.40 20.56 2.42
N LEU A 149 11.43 19.65 3.39
CA LEU A 149 12.64 19.36 4.14
C LEU A 149 13.69 18.73 3.20
N GLY A 150 14.83 19.41 3.04
CA GLY A 150 15.90 19.01 2.11
C GLY A 150 15.64 19.39 0.65
N ASP A 151 14.61 20.15 0.34
CA ASP A 151 14.36 20.67 -1.01
C ASP A 151 15.33 21.84 -1.32
N PRO A 152 16.09 21.82 -2.43
CA PRO A 152 17.03 22.88 -2.77
C PRO A 152 16.33 24.17 -3.26
N LYS A 153 15.07 24.11 -3.68
CA LYS A 153 14.31 25.24 -4.25
C LYS A 153 13.38 25.92 -3.25
N HIS A 154 12.96 25.17 -2.22
CA HIS A 154 11.95 25.65 -1.26
C HIS A 154 12.45 25.44 0.17
N GLU A 155 12.36 26.48 0.98
CA GLU A 155 12.74 26.42 2.39
C GLU A 155 11.68 25.69 3.23
N CYS A 156 12.13 24.73 4.03
CA CYS A 156 11.28 24.05 4.99
C CYS A 156 10.97 24.97 6.19
N ARG A 157 9.69 25.19 6.49
CA ARG A 157 9.22 26.01 7.61
C ARG A 157 8.75 25.19 8.81
N CYS A 158 8.95 23.89 8.81
CA CYS A 158 8.51 23.03 9.90
C CYS A 158 9.49 23.08 11.07
N ALA A 159 8.97 23.29 12.29
CA ALA A 159 9.77 23.12 13.50
C ALA A 159 10.20 21.63 13.67
N PRO A 160 11.37 21.35 14.28
CA PRO A 160 11.84 19.98 14.48
C PRO A 160 10.81 19.06 15.16
N ALA A 161 10.10 19.57 16.16
CA ALA A 161 9.04 18.83 16.85
C ALA A 161 7.85 18.47 15.94
N GLN A 162 7.53 19.28 14.94
CA GLN A 162 6.49 18.99 13.96
C GLN A 162 6.92 17.86 13.01
N ILE A 163 8.17 17.89 12.56
CA ILE A 163 8.77 16.85 11.70
C ILE A 163 8.77 15.53 12.45
N GLN A 164 9.21 15.53 13.69
CA GLN A 164 9.24 14.33 14.52
C GLN A 164 7.85 13.73 14.75
N ARG A 165 6.84 14.56 15.09
CA ARG A 165 5.44 14.09 15.23
C ARG A 165 4.88 13.53 13.93
N TYR A 166 5.19 14.13 12.80
CA TYR A 166 4.75 13.67 11.48
C TYR A 166 5.30 12.28 11.17
N ARG A 167 6.60 12.07 11.36
CA ARG A 167 7.26 10.78 11.15
C ARG A 167 6.81 9.72 12.15
N ALA A 168 6.56 10.09 13.40
CA ALA A 168 6.09 9.20 14.47
C ALA A 168 4.66 8.67 14.26
N ARG A 169 3.91 9.17 13.26
CA ARG A 169 2.61 8.58 12.87
C ARG A 169 2.76 7.16 12.33
N ILE A 170 3.92 6.85 11.72
CA ILE A 170 4.26 5.51 11.26
C ILE A 170 5.01 4.82 12.40
N SER A 171 4.53 3.65 12.83
CA SER A 171 5.19 2.91 13.91
C SER A 171 6.49 2.26 13.44
N GLY A 172 7.46 2.12 14.35
CA GLY A 172 8.71 1.41 14.10
C GLY A 172 8.46 0.00 13.55
N PRO A 173 7.62 -0.82 14.20
CA PRO A 173 7.32 -2.16 13.71
C PRO A 173 6.76 -2.23 12.29
N LEU A 174 6.03 -1.21 11.82
CA LEU A 174 5.61 -1.16 10.42
C LEU A 174 6.77 -0.79 9.49
N LEU A 175 7.62 0.17 9.90
CA LEU A 175 8.81 0.54 9.13
C LEU A 175 9.79 -0.62 8.99
N ASP A 176 9.93 -1.46 10.01
CA ASP A 176 10.78 -2.65 10.00
C ASP A 176 10.33 -3.73 8.97
N ARG A 177 9.08 -3.63 8.49
CA ARG A 177 8.51 -4.50 7.43
C ARG A 177 8.70 -3.92 6.02
N ILE A 178 9.27 -2.72 5.92
CA ILE A 178 9.57 -2.08 4.64
C ILE A 178 11.06 -2.22 4.37
N ASP A 179 11.40 -3.09 3.42
CA ASP A 179 12.78 -3.50 3.16
C ASP A 179 13.63 -2.38 2.56
N LEU A 180 13.02 -1.53 1.73
CA LEU A 180 13.72 -0.51 0.95
C LEU A 180 13.17 0.89 1.23
N HIS A 181 14.04 1.78 1.67
CA HIS A 181 13.76 3.20 1.87
C HIS A 181 14.49 3.99 0.80
N ILE A 182 13.75 4.65 -0.08
CA ILE A 182 14.30 5.40 -1.22
C ILE A 182 14.00 6.89 -1.06
N GLU A 183 15.03 7.70 -1.17
CA GLU A 183 14.87 9.14 -1.31
C GLU A 183 14.59 9.48 -2.77
N ALA A 184 13.49 10.20 -3.02
CA ALA A 184 13.10 10.71 -4.32
C ALA A 184 13.32 12.23 -4.33
N PRO A 185 14.48 12.71 -4.78
CA PRO A 185 14.80 14.14 -4.74
C PRO A 185 13.88 14.96 -5.65
N ALA A 186 13.84 16.27 -5.41
CA ALA A 186 13.17 17.19 -6.32
C ALA A 186 13.81 17.11 -7.72
N LEU A 187 12.97 17.09 -8.75
CA LEU A 187 13.46 17.13 -10.12
C LEU A 187 14.05 18.52 -10.41
N SER A 188 15.29 18.56 -10.87
CA SER A 188 15.88 19.74 -11.46
C SER A 188 15.36 19.87 -12.90
N ILE A 189 14.42 20.78 -13.11
CA ILE A 189 14.01 21.22 -14.45
C ILE A 189 14.73 22.52 -14.73
#